data_f7976c50204288841867303143f10a99
#
_entry.id   f7976c50204288841867303143f10a99
#
_cell.length_a   1.000
_cell.length_b   1.000
_cell.length_c   1.000
_cell.angle_alpha   90.00
_cell.angle_beta   90.00
_cell.angle_gamma   90.00
#
_symmetry.space_group_name_H-M   'P 1'
#
loop_
_entity.id
_entity.type
_entity.pdbx_description
1 polymer ?
#
loop_
_entity_poly.entity_id
_entity_poly.type
_entity_poly.pdbx_seq_one_letter_code
_entity_poly.pdbx_strand_id
1 'polypeptide(L)'
;MEMKTNVRLVGVWRVIIISVIVSLIYACSCPDRKILSLSDITPSEHTLLAITPDFSLKVLGDTLNKSYPKLRTGKVFPITGVLCVDGKAYRFMGSDSLRIFSLAPLSNDSIGWEGKYSFLFPGKGWEQKEYDDSLWDEGKGAFGPVKGNYPAHTLWGAENIYVRRHIRVDDKDLLKEHKVYVRYICDDQIKLFCNGRYLLKSGFTNQTKCQRLTDEAINQIVNGDNVLAAYCRNTGGPALLDFGLYIENKTYTDAEPAILKQKDVQATRTQFVFQCGDVELQIDFISSSLSEKWDMTGWPVGFLSYQIRTEREKEHTVKILFDVDTEWMFGKREVNSWVEQGWRFTKSDSLYLAMRTDETRFSYEDNHIILSQKLCSGKEDRGVLLIGYKEGQTLQYGGENLRPLWNNDGAKEVKELMKSVGNRCQELRQESEKLDYKWNDKALQVGGETLAEYILPAYRNFLSSHRFVLSPDDKLFCFGDTLGNVREAYKSFPALLFFNRVDWMKSLLDPVFIYCEGIYWNKKHPPYDIGLYPVSGKQVKLESCAVEAAANMLIMTTAIVEAEQDFGYADMHWSQLILW
;
A
#
# COMPACT_ATOMS: atom_id res chain seq x y z
N MET A 1 44.40 -26.50 -27.10
CA MET A 1 44.84 -25.45 -26.16
C MET A 1 43.67 -24.86 -25.35
N GLU A 2 42.47 -24.89 -25.87
CA GLU A 2 41.24 -24.36 -25.22
C GLU A 2 40.74 -25.18 -24.01
N MET A 3 40.89 -26.51 -24.01
CA MET A 3 40.43 -27.36 -22.90
C MET A 3 41.18 -27.15 -21.56
N LYS A 4 42.49 -26.70 -21.61
CA LYS A 4 43.25 -26.43 -20.38
C LYS A 4 42.92 -25.10 -19.73
N THR A 5 42.38 -24.14 -20.50
CA THR A 5 41.97 -22.82 -19.99
C THR A 5 40.65 -22.92 -19.19
N ASN A 6 39.69 -23.71 -19.66
CA ASN A 6 38.43 -23.91 -18.97
C ASN A 6 38.59 -24.63 -17.61
N VAL A 7 39.48 -25.61 -17.52
CA VAL A 7 39.74 -26.31 -16.24
C VAL A 7 40.41 -25.38 -15.21
N ARG A 8 41.23 -24.41 -15.62
CA ARG A 8 41.79 -23.41 -14.71
C ARG A 8 40.78 -22.39 -14.23
N LEU A 9 39.87 -21.93 -15.10
CA LEU A 9 38.77 -21.02 -14.72
C LEU A 9 37.81 -21.68 -13.69
N VAL A 10 37.38 -22.90 -13.93
CA VAL A 10 36.54 -23.66 -12.99
C VAL A 10 37.22 -23.84 -11.63
N GLY A 11 38.55 -24.08 -11.63
CA GLY A 11 39.35 -24.16 -10.41
C GLY A 11 39.41 -22.84 -9.63
N VAL A 12 39.59 -21.72 -10.32
CA VAL A 12 39.62 -20.38 -9.69
C VAL A 12 38.26 -20.01 -9.09
N TRP A 13 37.18 -20.27 -9.82
CA TRP A 13 35.82 -20.03 -9.30
C TRP A 13 35.47 -20.88 -8.08
N ARG A 14 35.83 -22.16 -8.05
CA ARG A 14 35.68 -23.00 -6.86
C ARG A 14 36.43 -22.47 -5.65
N VAL A 15 37.64 -21.93 -5.85
CA VAL A 15 38.45 -21.33 -4.78
C VAL A 15 37.80 -20.01 -4.29
N ILE A 16 37.28 -19.19 -5.21
CA ILE A 16 36.60 -17.93 -4.86
C ILE A 16 35.31 -18.25 -4.09
N ILE A 17 34.49 -19.19 -4.56
CA ILE A 17 33.24 -19.61 -3.89
C ILE A 17 33.54 -20.17 -2.50
N ILE A 18 34.51 -21.06 -2.36
CA ILE A 18 34.93 -21.61 -1.08
C ILE A 18 35.48 -20.50 -0.17
N SER A 19 36.27 -19.56 -0.69
CA SER A 19 36.82 -18.44 0.07
C SER A 19 35.69 -17.49 0.57
N VAL A 20 34.71 -17.21 -0.27
CA VAL A 20 33.53 -16.37 0.10
C VAL A 20 32.63 -17.09 1.12
N ILE A 21 32.39 -18.39 0.94
CA ILE A 21 31.63 -19.21 1.91
C ILE A 21 32.37 -19.29 3.24
N VAL A 22 33.67 -19.50 3.24
CA VAL A 22 34.51 -19.53 4.44
C VAL A 22 34.55 -18.17 5.11
N SER A 23 34.63 -17.07 4.35
CA SER A 23 34.57 -15.70 4.89
C SER A 23 33.20 -15.36 5.49
N LEU A 24 32.11 -15.83 4.88
CA LEU A 24 30.75 -15.71 5.43
C LEU A 24 30.58 -16.54 6.72
N ILE A 25 31.15 -17.76 6.79
CA ILE A 25 31.13 -18.60 7.99
C ILE A 25 31.95 -17.95 9.12
N TYR A 26 33.10 -17.34 8.83
CA TYR A 26 33.91 -16.61 9.81
C TYR A 26 33.25 -15.28 10.24
N ALA A 27 32.58 -14.58 9.36
CA ALA A 27 31.82 -13.36 9.70
C ALA A 27 30.56 -13.68 10.55
N CYS A 28 30.04 -14.91 10.48
CA CYS A 28 28.92 -15.38 11.31
C CYS A 28 29.36 -15.87 12.71
N SER A 29 30.65 -16.01 13.00
CA SER A 29 31.17 -16.51 14.28
C SER A 29 31.47 -15.41 15.31
N CYS A 30 30.75 -14.29 15.29
CA CYS A 30 30.79 -13.29 16.35
C CYS A 30 30.05 -13.78 17.60
N PRO A 31 30.73 -13.90 18.78
CA PRO A 31 30.18 -14.65 19.93
C PRO A 31 29.00 -13.99 20.66
N ASP A 32 28.59 -12.77 20.32
CA ASP A 32 27.54 -12.01 21.01
C ASP A 32 26.27 -11.76 20.19
N ARG A 33 26.08 -12.45 19.07
CA ARG A 33 24.79 -12.40 18.41
C ARG A 33 23.81 -13.33 19.14
N LYS A 34 22.86 -12.73 19.88
CA LYS A 34 21.57 -13.39 20.14
C LYS A 34 21.11 -14.01 18.83
N ILE A 35 21.08 -15.33 18.79
CA ILE A 35 20.37 -16.04 17.72
C ILE A 35 18.93 -15.59 17.90
N LEU A 36 18.46 -14.68 17.03
CA LEU A 36 17.07 -14.30 16.98
C LEU A 36 16.31 -15.62 16.80
N SER A 37 15.44 -15.94 17.74
CA SER A 37 14.55 -17.08 17.56
C SER A 37 13.68 -16.78 16.33
N LEU A 38 13.34 -17.80 15.55
CA LEU A 38 12.46 -17.62 14.39
C LEU A 38 11.11 -17.01 14.77
N SER A 39 10.65 -17.20 16.02
CA SER A 39 9.50 -16.50 16.61
C SER A 39 9.65 -14.97 16.66
N ASP A 40 10.88 -14.45 16.69
CA ASP A 40 11.15 -13.00 16.69
C ASP A 40 11.07 -12.37 15.28
N ILE A 41 10.98 -13.20 14.23
CA ILE A 41 10.98 -12.82 12.82
C ILE A 41 9.63 -13.10 12.14
N THR A 42 8.64 -13.65 12.86
CA THR A 42 7.32 -13.90 12.26
C THR A 42 6.77 -12.62 11.65
N PRO A 43 6.52 -12.55 10.35
CA PRO A 43 5.97 -11.35 9.75
C PRO A 43 4.58 -11.11 10.32
N SER A 44 4.47 -10.12 11.19
CA SER A 44 3.18 -9.65 11.70
C SER A 44 2.29 -9.11 10.57
N GLU A 45 2.89 -8.86 9.41
CA GLU A 45 2.25 -8.26 8.24
C GLU A 45 2.61 -9.06 6.98
N HIS A 46 1.63 -9.35 6.13
CA HIS A 46 1.86 -10.02 4.85
C HIS A 46 1.14 -9.34 3.68
N THR A 47 1.69 -9.50 2.48
CA THR A 47 1.05 -9.02 1.26
C THR A 47 -0.19 -9.85 0.97
N LEU A 48 -1.35 -9.21 1.07
CA LEU A 48 -2.64 -9.82 0.79
C LEU A 48 -2.89 -9.94 -0.72
N LEU A 49 -2.62 -8.86 -1.45
CA LEU A 49 -2.85 -8.75 -2.88
C LEU A 49 -1.76 -7.88 -3.51
N ALA A 50 -0.94 -8.45 -4.39
CA ALA A 50 0.07 -7.73 -5.14
C ALA A 50 -0.53 -7.27 -6.48
N ILE A 51 -0.62 -5.96 -6.71
CA ILE A 51 -1.13 -5.35 -7.95
C ILE A 51 -0.02 -4.54 -8.60
N THR A 52 0.33 -3.40 -8.01
CA THR A 52 1.50 -2.60 -8.37
C THR A 52 2.22 -2.14 -7.10
N PRO A 53 3.47 -1.68 -7.16
CA PRO A 53 4.14 -1.14 -5.97
C PRO A 53 3.41 0.04 -5.31
N ASP A 54 2.69 0.85 -6.08
CA ASP A 54 1.90 1.96 -5.55
C ASP A 54 0.57 1.50 -4.97
N PHE A 55 0.05 0.37 -5.46
CA PHE A 55 -1.21 -0.21 -5.00
C PHE A 55 -1.09 -1.72 -4.80
N SER A 56 -0.54 -2.12 -3.68
CA SER A 56 -0.56 -3.51 -3.20
C SER A 56 -1.10 -3.54 -1.78
N LEU A 57 -1.96 -4.51 -1.49
CA LEU A 57 -2.62 -4.62 -0.20
C LEU A 57 -1.83 -5.48 0.76
N LYS A 58 -1.73 -5.01 2.00
CA LYS A 58 -1.18 -5.74 3.14
C LYS A 58 -2.19 -5.85 4.26
N VAL A 59 -2.11 -6.93 5.00
CA VAL A 59 -2.91 -7.15 6.21
C VAL A 59 -2.01 -7.54 7.36
N LEU A 60 -2.35 -7.04 8.55
CA LEU A 60 -1.65 -7.36 9.79
C LEU A 60 -2.29 -8.58 10.45
N GLY A 61 -1.57 -9.69 10.54
CA GLY A 61 -2.03 -10.89 11.23
C GLY A 61 -3.43 -11.36 10.79
N ASP A 62 -4.29 -11.66 11.78
CA ASP A 62 -5.66 -12.18 11.58
C ASP A 62 -6.74 -11.12 11.74
N THR A 63 -6.49 -9.89 11.27
CA THR A 63 -7.31 -8.72 11.55
C THR A 63 -8.15 -8.23 10.37
N LEU A 64 -8.31 -9.04 9.31
CA LEU A 64 -9.02 -8.61 8.10
C LEU A 64 -10.46 -8.12 8.39
N ASN A 65 -11.15 -8.75 9.33
CA ASN A 65 -12.50 -8.39 9.79
C ASN A 65 -12.55 -7.36 10.94
N LYS A 66 -11.38 -6.82 11.34
CA LYS A 66 -11.25 -5.85 12.46
C LYS A 66 -10.54 -4.55 12.06
N SER A 67 -9.78 -4.59 10.97
CA SER A 67 -9.01 -3.45 10.48
C SER A 67 -9.03 -3.39 8.96
N TYR A 68 -8.87 -2.17 8.43
CA TYR A 68 -8.70 -1.99 6.99
C TYR A 68 -7.34 -2.54 6.54
N PRO A 69 -7.27 -3.22 5.37
CA PRO A 69 -6.00 -3.48 4.74
C PRO A 69 -5.29 -2.15 4.42
N LYS A 70 -3.96 -2.19 4.45
CA LYS A 70 -3.13 -1.04 4.10
C LYS A 70 -2.50 -1.26 2.74
N LEU A 71 -2.24 -0.17 2.03
CA LEU A 71 -1.33 -0.21 0.90
C LEU A 71 0.09 -0.48 1.39
N ARG A 72 0.95 -1.01 0.54
CA ARG A 72 2.38 -1.19 0.83
C ARG A 72 3.04 0.12 1.33
N THR A 73 2.59 1.25 0.86
CA THR A 73 3.01 2.59 1.28
C THR A 73 2.61 2.96 2.72
N GLY A 74 1.83 2.10 3.40
CA GLY A 74 1.28 2.36 4.74
C GLY A 74 -0.06 3.09 4.76
N LYS A 75 -0.51 3.63 3.62
CA LYS A 75 -1.82 4.28 3.50
C LYS A 75 -2.95 3.25 3.64
N VAL A 76 -4.01 3.61 4.35
CA VAL A 76 -5.18 2.74 4.51
C VAL A 76 -5.92 2.58 3.18
N PHE A 77 -6.34 1.36 2.85
CA PHE A 77 -7.30 1.09 1.79
C PHE A 77 -8.68 0.86 2.43
N PRO A 78 -9.58 1.84 2.37
CA PRO A 78 -10.82 1.83 3.11
C PRO A 78 -11.91 1.01 2.40
N ILE A 79 -11.68 -0.29 2.30
CA ILE A 79 -12.64 -1.26 1.77
C ILE A 79 -13.34 -2.00 2.91
N THR A 80 -14.66 -2.05 2.88
CA THR A 80 -15.49 -2.86 3.77
C THR A 80 -16.14 -3.99 2.99
N GLY A 81 -16.03 -5.20 3.50
CA GLY A 81 -16.74 -6.37 3.00
C GLY A 81 -17.77 -6.86 4.01
N VAL A 82 -19.02 -6.99 3.59
CA VAL A 82 -20.14 -7.44 4.42
C VAL A 82 -20.91 -8.56 3.72
N LEU A 83 -21.20 -9.62 4.47
CA LEU A 83 -22.15 -10.65 4.07
C LEU A 83 -23.42 -10.49 4.86
N CYS A 84 -24.54 -10.25 4.18
CA CYS A 84 -25.88 -10.24 4.79
C CYS A 84 -26.49 -11.64 4.62
N VAL A 85 -26.87 -12.26 5.74
CA VAL A 85 -27.53 -13.56 5.77
C VAL A 85 -28.86 -13.38 6.50
N ASP A 86 -29.98 -13.61 5.83
CA ASP A 86 -31.35 -13.49 6.36
C ASP A 86 -31.60 -12.14 7.05
N GLY A 87 -31.05 -11.07 6.47
CA GLY A 87 -31.20 -9.70 6.97
C GLY A 87 -30.18 -9.29 8.05
N LYS A 88 -29.36 -10.21 8.57
CA LYS A 88 -28.30 -9.90 9.51
C LYS A 88 -26.98 -9.69 8.79
N ALA A 89 -26.25 -8.62 9.12
CA ALA A 89 -25.01 -8.23 8.48
C ALA A 89 -23.78 -8.75 9.26
N TYR A 90 -22.83 -9.35 8.54
CA TYR A 90 -21.56 -9.84 9.07
C TYR A 90 -20.39 -9.20 8.31
N ARG A 91 -19.52 -8.48 9.02
CA ARG A 91 -18.33 -7.85 8.44
C ARG A 91 -17.17 -8.84 8.40
N PHE A 92 -16.76 -9.21 7.21
CA PHE A 92 -15.61 -10.10 6.99
C PHE A 92 -14.31 -9.34 6.61
N MET A 93 -14.44 -8.06 6.18
CA MET A 93 -13.31 -7.21 5.84
C MET A 93 -13.61 -5.76 6.25
N GLY A 94 -12.57 -5.06 6.76
CA GLY A 94 -12.69 -3.67 7.18
C GLY A 94 -12.72 -3.51 8.70
N SER A 95 -12.97 -2.29 9.16
CA SER A 95 -12.88 -1.91 10.57
C SER A 95 -14.26 -1.64 11.18
N ASP A 96 -14.37 -1.89 12.49
CA ASP A 96 -15.45 -1.38 13.35
C ASP A 96 -15.09 -0.01 13.96
N SER A 97 -13.87 0.48 13.69
CA SER A 97 -13.47 1.81 14.16
C SER A 97 -14.38 2.87 13.57
N LEU A 98 -14.63 3.88 14.38
CA LEU A 98 -15.35 5.07 13.97
C LEU A 98 -14.75 5.63 12.67
N ARG A 99 -15.53 5.65 11.60
CA ARG A 99 -15.18 6.34 10.37
C ARG A 99 -15.60 7.78 10.49
N ILE A 100 -14.65 8.66 10.33
CA ILE A 100 -14.92 10.10 10.29
C ILE A 100 -14.39 10.68 8.98
N PHE A 101 -15.24 11.43 8.28
CA PHE A 101 -14.87 12.20 7.10
C PHE A 101 -14.50 13.59 7.48
N SER A 102 -13.57 14.19 6.76
CA SER A 102 -13.20 15.56 6.98
C SER A 102 -14.15 16.52 6.25
N LEU A 103 -14.85 17.35 6.99
CA LEU A 103 -15.44 18.58 6.48
C LEU A 103 -14.37 19.69 6.38
N ALA A 104 -13.41 19.65 7.29
CA ALA A 104 -12.24 20.51 7.34
C ALA A 104 -11.05 19.69 7.89
N PRO A 105 -10.17 19.14 7.02
CA PRO A 105 -9.14 18.18 7.43
C PRO A 105 -8.03 18.82 8.27
N LEU A 106 -7.36 18.03 9.12
CA LEU A 106 -6.08 18.39 9.72
C LEU A 106 -4.97 18.46 8.66
N SER A 107 -3.86 19.10 8.98
CA SER A 107 -2.70 19.15 8.10
C SER A 107 -2.11 17.76 7.78
N ASN A 108 -2.17 16.82 8.73
CA ASN A 108 -1.77 15.44 8.51
C ASN A 108 -2.68 14.68 7.53
N ASP A 109 -3.93 15.09 7.43
CA ASP A 109 -4.93 14.46 6.53
C ASP A 109 -4.98 15.17 5.17
N SER A 110 -4.14 16.21 4.96
CA SER A 110 -4.12 17.05 3.77
C SER A 110 -2.73 17.68 3.52
N ILE A 111 -2.61 18.51 2.48
CA ILE A 111 -1.40 19.29 2.19
C ILE A 111 -1.30 20.59 3.02
N GLY A 112 -2.03 20.70 4.12
CA GLY A 112 -2.26 21.91 4.89
C GLY A 112 -3.55 22.63 4.49
N TRP A 113 -4.03 23.51 5.34
CA TRP A 113 -5.24 24.30 5.13
C TRP A 113 -4.96 25.78 5.31
N GLU A 114 -5.63 26.65 4.56
CA GLU A 114 -5.46 28.08 4.64
C GLU A 114 -6.23 28.66 5.83
N GLY A 115 -5.63 29.62 6.54
CA GLY A 115 -6.25 30.32 7.64
C GLY A 115 -5.62 31.68 7.89
N LYS A 116 -6.32 32.52 8.64
CA LYS A 116 -5.82 33.80 9.11
C LYS A 116 -5.40 33.71 10.57
N TYR A 117 -4.32 34.40 10.96
CA TYR A 117 -3.82 34.33 12.32
C TYR A 117 -3.30 35.67 12.85
N SER A 118 -3.26 35.78 14.18
CA SER A 118 -2.63 36.89 14.89
C SER A 118 -1.96 36.38 16.15
N PHE A 119 -0.79 36.93 16.50
CA PHE A 119 -0.12 36.66 17.77
C PHE A 119 -0.56 37.61 18.89
N LEU A 120 -1.22 38.70 18.52
CA LEU A 120 -1.76 39.67 19.47
C LEU A 120 -3.26 39.44 19.67
N PHE A 121 -3.74 39.79 20.88
CA PHE A 121 -5.19 39.73 21.15
C PHE A 121 -5.97 40.61 20.19
N PRO A 122 -6.85 40.08 19.35
CA PRO A 122 -7.50 40.85 18.28
C PRO A 122 -8.69 41.69 18.74
N GLY A 123 -9.05 41.62 20.01
CA GLY A 123 -10.23 42.26 20.56
C GLY A 123 -11.40 41.31 20.83
N LYS A 124 -12.47 41.82 21.42
CA LYS A 124 -13.68 41.04 21.70
C LYS A 124 -14.41 40.66 20.42
N GLY A 125 -14.95 39.47 20.36
CA GLY A 125 -15.76 38.96 19.26
C GLY A 125 -14.95 38.43 18.08
N TRP A 126 -13.64 38.30 18.20
CA TRP A 126 -12.76 37.79 17.14
C TRP A 126 -13.15 36.35 16.69
N GLU A 127 -13.80 35.60 17.54
CA GLU A 127 -14.31 34.26 17.28
C GLU A 127 -15.63 34.21 16.50
N GLN A 128 -16.32 35.38 16.34
CA GLN A 128 -17.59 35.49 15.63
C GLN A 128 -17.40 35.40 14.12
N LYS A 129 -18.40 34.87 13.42
CA LYS A 129 -18.37 34.72 11.97
C LYS A 129 -18.21 36.07 11.27
N GLU A 130 -18.89 37.08 11.74
CA GLU A 130 -18.98 38.45 11.16
C GLU A 130 -17.75 39.32 11.46
N TYR A 131 -16.79 38.83 12.25
CA TYR A 131 -15.59 39.58 12.60
C TYR A 131 -14.72 39.82 11.36
N ASP A 132 -14.28 41.05 11.15
CA ASP A 132 -13.38 41.40 10.04
C ASP A 132 -11.94 41.02 10.36
N ASP A 133 -11.47 39.98 9.70
CA ASP A 133 -10.10 39.47 9.79
C ASP A 133 -9.23 39.83 8.57
N SER A 134 -9.65 40.84 7.82
CA SER A 134 -8.93 41.29 6.60
C SER A 134 -7.51 41.76 6.85
N LEU A 135 -7.24 42.26 8.05
CA LEU A 135 -5.92 42.75 8.48
C LEU A 135 -5.05 41.69 9.19
N TRP A 136 -5.54 40.42 9.31
CA TRP A 136 -4.75 39.37 9.92
C TRP A 136 -3.76 38.78 8.92
N ASP A 137 -2.66 38.23 9.43
CA ASP A 137 -1.70 37.47 8.63
C ASP A 137 -2.35 36.23 8.06
N GLU A 138 -1.92 35.82 6.86
CA GLU A 138 -2.34 34.58 6.21
C GLU A 138 -1.29 33.48 6.42
N GLY A 139 -1.75 32.26 6.71
CA GLY A 139 -0.85 31.12 6.91
C GLY A 139 -1.52 29.79 6.70
N LYS A 140 -0.68 28.78 6.49
CA LYS A 140 -1.13 27.40 6.39
C LYS A 140 -1.09 26.70 7.77
N GLY A 141 -2.18 26.08 8.17
CA GLY A 141 -2.19 25.14 9.28
C GLY A 141 -1.44 23.82 8.89
N ALA A 142 -0.79 23.13 9.81
CA ALA A 142 -0.65 23.42 11.22
C ALA A 142 0.33 24.57 11.50
N PHE A 143 0.21 25.17 12.69
CA PHE A 143 1.09 26.21 13.21
C PHE A 143 2.04 25.61 14.25
N GLY A 144 3.33 25.88 14.14
CA GLY A 144 4.35 25.31 15.04
C GLY A 144 5.76 25.37 14.46
N PRO A 145 6.74 24.65 15.02
CA PRO A 145 8.08 24.58 14.47
C PRO A 145 8.06 23.81 13.13
N VAL A 146 8.65 24.37 12.11
CA VAL A 146 8.72 23.77 10.75
C VAL A 146 9.53 22.46 10.73
N LYS A 147 10.36 22.23 11.74
CA LYS A 147 11.14 21.00 11.94
C LYS A 147 10.63 20.29 13.19
N GLY A 148 9.71 19.36 13.02
CA GLY A 148 9.14 18.58 14.11
C GLY A 148 8.49 17.29 13.60
N ASN A 149 8.02 16.45 14.54
CA ASN A 149 7.33 15.18 14.22
C ASN A 149 5.91 15.38 13.68
N TYR A 150 5.40 16.61 13.69
CA TYR A 150 4.10 16.98 13.13
C TYR A 150 4.30 17.98 11.98
N PRO A 151 3.59 17.85 10.83
CA PRO A 151 3.78 18.72 9.68
C PRO A 151 3.20 20.12 9.91
N ALA A 152 4.00 21.00 10.52
CA ALA A 152 3.67 22.42 10.65
C ALA A 152 4.13 23.18 9.38
N HIS A 153 3.24 24.02 8.84
CA HIS A 153 3.48 24.78 7.64
C HIS A 153 3.74 26.27 7.91
N THR A 154 3.20 26.79 9.03
CA THR A 154 3.44 28.17 9.46
C THR A 154 4.20 28.16 10.78
N LEU A 155 5.31 28.89 10.82
CA LEU A 155 6.14 29.02 12.00
C LEU A 155 5.39 29.78 13.10
N TRP A 156 5.26 29.14 14.27
CA TRP A 156 4.76 29.74 15.49
C TRP A 156 5.63 29.34 16.69
N GLY A 157 5.99 30.31 17.51
CA GLY A 157 6.76 30.15 18.73
C GLY A 157 6.46 31.24 19.76
N ALA A 158 5.47 32.10 19.50
CA ALA A 158 4.99 33.11 20.44
C ALA A 158 4.17 32.47 21.58
N GLU A 159 3.93 33.22 22.66
CA GLU A 159 3.11 32.75 23.81
C GLU A 159 1.66 32.47 23.40
N ASN A 160 1.10 33.27 22.48
CA ASN A 160 -0.30 33.18 22.07
C ASN A 160 -0.41 33.14 20.56
N ILE A 161 -1.43 32.44 20.07
CA ILE A 161 -1.90 32.51 18.70
C ILE A 161 -3.42 32.48 18.66
N TYR A 162 -3.99 33.34 17.83
CA TYR A 162 -5.40 33.39 17.45
C TYR A 162 -5.50 33.02 15.98
N VAL A 163 -6.30 32.02 15.66
CA VAL A 163 -6.44 31.50 14.29
C VAL A 163 -7.89 31.49 13.89
N ARG A 164 -8.20 31.91 12.67
CA ARG A 164 -9.52 31.81 12.05
C ARG A 164 -9.40 31.01 10.77
N ARG A 165 -10.11 29.90 10.71
CA ARG A 165 -10.19 29.04 9.54
C ARG A 165 -11.59 29.12 8.96
N HIS A 166 -11.68 29.65 7.73
CA HIS A 166 -12.93 29.70 6.98
C HIS A 166 -13.18 28.33 6.34
N ILE A 167 -14.35 27.78 6.57
CA ILE A 167 -14.77 26.47 6.05
C ILE A 167 -16.15 26.61 5.39
N ARG A 168 -16.40 25.77 4.40
CA ARG A 168 -17.70 25.72 3.73
C ARG A 168 -18.39 24.40 4.04
N VAL A 169 -19.64 24.49 4.45
CA VAL A 169 -20.53 23.33 4.68
C VAL A 169 -21.68 23.44 3.70
N ASP A 170 -21.72 22.54 2.71
CA ASP A 170 -22.71 22.61 1.63
C ASP A 170 -24.09 22.07 2.04
N ASP A 171 -24.12 21.10 2.93
CA ASP A 171 -25.36 20.50 3.48
C ASP A 171 -25.31 20.37 5.00
N LYS A 172 -26.00 21.26 5.69
CA LYS A 172 -26.16 21.24 7.14
C LYS A 172 -27.03 20.09 7.63
N ASP A 173 -27.98 19.63 6.83
CA ASP A 173 -28.92 18.59 7.27
C ASP A 173 -28.20 17.26 7.42
N LEU A 174 -27.14 17.03 6.64
CA LEU A 174 -26.21 15.93 6.82
C LEU A 174 -25.62 15.88 8.24
N LEU A 175 -25.32 17.02 8.84
CA LEU A 175 -24.77 17.11 10.19
C LEU A 175 -25.75 16.70 11.29
N LYS A 176 -27.06 16.80 11.03
CA LYS A 176 -28.10 16.39 11.98
C LYS A 176 -28.32 14.88 12.00
N GLU A 177 -28.05 14.22 10.88
CA GLU A 177 -28.22 12.77 10.74
C GLU A 177 -27.01 11.98 11.25
N HIS A 178 -25.86 12.63 11.39
CA HIS A 178 -24.60 12.02 11.75
C HIS A 178 -23.99 12.66 13.01
N LYS A 179 -23.08 11.95 13.66
CA LYS A 179 -22.28 12.52 14.74
C LYS A 179 -21.15 13.36 14.15
N VAL A 180 -20.98 14.57 14.68
CA VAL A 180 -19.93 15.51 14.26
C VAL A 180 -18.82 15.54 15.30
N TYR A 181 -17.58 15.56 14.83
CA TYR A 181 -16.39 15.54 15.68
C TYR A 181 -15.45 16.69 15.34
N VAL A 182 -14.79 17.21 16.35
CA VAL A 182 -13.58 18.03 16.20
C VAL A 182 -12.37 17.16 16.48
N ARG A 183 -11.41 17.18 15.57
CA ARG A 183 -10.06 16.65 15.82
C ARG A 183 -9.10 17.81 16.02
N TYR A 184 -8.20 17.68 16.97
CA TYR A 184 -7.21 18.72 17.27
C TYR A 184 -5.96 18.15 17.91
N ILE A 185 -4.87 18.89 17.78
CA ILE A 185 -3.63 18.71 18.52
C ILE A 185 -3.12 20.08 18.94
N CYS A 186 -2.65 20.22 20.16
CA CYS A 186 -2.16 21.50 20.68
C CYS A 186 -1.06 21.32 21.72
N ASP A 187 -0.22 22.34 21.83
CA ASP A 187 0.78 22.53 22.86
C ASP A 187 0.80 24.04 23.24
N ASP A 188 0.39 24.47 24.47
CA ASP A 188 -0.07 23.70 25.65
C ASP A 188 -1.59 23.68 25.82
N GLN A 189 -2.30 24.82 25.56
CA GLN A 189 -3.71 24.99 25.84
C GLN A 189 -4.45 25.52 24.61
N ILE A 190 -5.59 24.90 24.30
CA ILE A 190 -6.46 25.31 23.21
C ILE A 190 -7.86 25.66 23.69
N LYS A 191 -8.47 26.69 23.06
CA LYS A 191 -9.92 26.92 23.06
C LYS A 191 -10.39 26.96 21.61
N LEU A 192 -11.43 26.20 21.29
CA LEU A 192 -12.02 26.15 19.96
C LEU A 192 -13.44 26.72 19.95
N PHE A 193 -13.78 27.38 18.87
CA PHE A 193 -15.08 27.98 18.61
C PHE A 193 -15.54 27.68 17.18
N CYS A 194 -16.86 27.67 16.98
CA CYS A 194 -17.47 27.67 15.65
C CYS A 194 -18.51 28.80 15.59
N ASN A 195 -18.37 29.71 14.63
CA ASN A 195 -19.22 30.89 14.47
C ASN A 195 -19.47 31.64 15.79
N GLY A 196 -18.42 31.82 16.61
CA GLY A 196 -18.49 32.45 17.92
C GLY A 196 -18.94 31.55 19.06
N ARG A 197 -19.50 30.37 18.78
CA ARG A 197 -19.91 29.43 19.82
C ARG A 197 -18.74 28.62 20.32
N TYR A 198 -18.55 28.58 21.63
CA TYR A 198 -17.55 27.77 22.28
C TYR A 198 -17.79 26.29 22.05
N LEU A 199 -16.76 25.57 21.60
CA LEU A 199 -16.81 24.13 21.36
C LEU A 199 -16.11 23.34 22.49
N LEU A 200 -14.85 23.68 22.77
CA LEU A 200 -14.06 22.97 23.78
C LEU A 200 -12.86 23.79 24.29
N LYS A 201 -12.33 23.34 25.44
CA LYS A 201 -11.00 23.70 25.95
C LYS A 201 -10.24 22.42 26.29
N SER A 202 -8.96 22.37 25.94
CA SER A 202 -8.06 21.27 26.30
C SER A 202 -6.72 21.80 26.75
N GLY A 203 -5.98 21.01 27.54
CA GLY A 203 -4.57 21.20 27.80
C GLY A 203 -3.71 20.53 26.74
N PHE A 204 -2.42 20.39 27.03
CA PHE A 204 -1.44 19.72 26.18
C PHE A 204 -1.93 18.35 25.65
N THR A 205 -1.68 18.11 24.38
CA THR A 205 -1.99 16.83 23.74
C THR A 205 -0.77 16.29 23.00
N ASN A 206 -0.31 15.10 23.39
CA ASN A 206 0.80 14.41 22.72
C ASN A 206 0.39 13.67 21.45
N GLN A 207 -0.90 13.56 21.20
CA GLN A 207 -1.52 12.92 20.06
C GLN A 207 -2.76 13.69 19.65
N THR A 208 -3.17 13.52 18.38
CA THR A 208 -4.44 14.05 17.89
C THR A 208 -5.60 13.52 18.75
N LYS A 209 -6.37 14.42 19.33
CA LYS A 209 -7.61 14.12 20.04
C LYS A 209 -8.79 14.20 19.09
N CYS A 210 -9.81 13.40 19.37
CA CYS A 210 -11.09 13.39 18.65
C CYS A 210 -12.20 13.56 19.68
N GLN A 211 -13.00 14.62 19.56
CA GLN A 211 -14.08 14.91 20.49
C GLN A 211 -15.39 15.13 19.74
N ARG A 212 -16.43 14.40 20.13
CA ARG A 212 -17.79 14.59 19.59
C ARG A 212 -18.32 15.95 19.99
N LEU A 213 -18.94 16.66 19.04
CA LEU A 213 -19.65 17.90 19.30
C LEU A 213 -21.04 17.62 19.89
N THR A 214 -21.54 18.56 20.70
CA THR A 214 -22.92 18.54 21.20
C THR A 214 -23.89 19.04 20.11
N ASP A 215 -25.15 18.69 20.23
CA ASP A 215 -26.17 19.13 19.29
C ASP A 215 -26.31 20.67 19.27
N GLU A 216 -26.08 21.33 20.42
CA GLU A 216 -26.06 22.79 20.49
C GLU A 216 -24.90 23.40 19.67
N ALA A 217 -23.74 22.75 19.66
CA ALA A 217 -22.59 23.17 18.86
C ALA A 217 -22.85 22.95 17.36
N ILE A 218 -23.44 21.81 16.99
CA ILE A 218 -23.78 21.48 15.61
C ILE A 218 -24.81 22.47 15.06
N ASN A 219 -25.78 22.88 15.86
CA ASN A 219 -26.83 23.85 15.46
C ASN A 219 -26.28 25.24 15.08
N GLN A 220 -25.05 25.58 15.49
CA GLN A 220 -24.37 26.84 15.09
C GLN A 220 -23.73 26.77 13.71
N ILE A 221 -23.54 25.59 13.16
CA ILE A 221 -23.03 25.40 11.79
C ILE A 221 -24.15 25.74 10.82
N VAL A 222 -23.85 26.54 9.80
CA VAL A 222 -24.82 26.98 8.79
C VAL A 222 -24.45 26.47 7.40
N ASN A 223 -25.41 26.42 6.49
CA ASN A 223 -25.12 26.20 5.08
C ASN A 223 -24.28 27.34 4.52
N GLY A 224 -23.27 27.00 3.71
CA GLY A 224 -22.30 27.95 3.19
C GLY A 224 -21.11 28.16 4.14
N ASP A 225 -20.70 29.41 4.28
CA ASP A 225 -19.47 29.76 4.98
C ASP A 225 -19.63 29.71 6.50
N ASN A 226 -18.65 29.14 7.16
CA ASN A 226 -18.51 29.05 8.60
C ASN A 226 -17.08 29.41 9.01
N VAL A 227 -16.88 29.74 10.28
CA VAL A 227 -15.56 30.02 10.85
C VAL A 227 -15.29 29.08 12.01
N LEU A 228 -14.25 28.26 11.89
CA LEU A 228 -13.63 27.59 13.01
C LEU A 228 -12.53 28.51 13.56
N ALA A 229 -12.65 28.93 14.82
CA ALA A 229 -11.70 29.82 15.45
C ALA A 229 -10.98 29.11 16.61
N ALA A 230 -9.67 29.31 16.71
CA ALA A 230 -8.85 28.71 17.75
C ALA A 230 -7.99 29.76 18.46
N TYR A 231 -7.98 29.71 19.77
CA TYR A 231 -6.96 30.34 20.60
C TYR A 231 -6.06 29.25 21.18
N CYS A 232 -4.75 29.37 21.00
CA CYS A 232 -3.79 28.48 21.64
C CYS A 232 -2.74 29.28 22.40
N ARG A 233 -2.41 28.79 23.62
CA ARG A 233 -1.38 29.37 24.46
C ARG A 233 -0.23 28.37 24.61
N ASN A 234 0.97 28.81 24.27
CA ASN A 234 2.23 28.12 24.53
C ASN A 234 2.84 28.70 25.82
N THR A 235 3.07 27.89 26.84
CA THR A 235 3.67 28.30 28.13
C THR A 235 5.15 27.95 28.22
N GLY A 236 5.69 27.26 27.21
CA GLY A 236 7.11 26.92 27.08
C GLY A 236 7.31 25.66 26.20
N GLY A 237 8.48 25.54 25.59
CA GLY A 237 8.79 24.44 24.68
C GLY A 237 8.34 24.71 23.24
N PRO A 238 8.23 23.65 22.40
CA PRO A 238 7.74 23.77 21.02
C PRO A 238 6.23 24.00 21.03
N ALA A 239 5.80 25.04 20.31
CA ALA A 239 4.37 25.33 20.13
C ALA A 239 3.76 24.46 19.04
N LEU A 240 2.50 24.04 19.17
CA LEU A 240 1.78 23.31 18.14
C LEU A 240 0.28 23.60 18.17
N LEU A 241 -0.31 23.83 16.99
CA LEU A 241 -1.75 23.98 16.82
C LEU A 241 -2.19 23.43 15.48
N ASP A 242 -3.08 22.44 15.51
CA ASP A 242 -3.86 22.00 14.35
C ASP A 242 -5.27 21.60 14.79
N PHE A 243 -6.27 21.87 13.94
CA PHE A 243 -7.66 21.54 14.24
C PHE A 243 -8.50 21.39 13.00
N GLY A 244 -9.52 20.53 13.07
CA GLY A 244 -10.41 20.25 11.96
C GLY A 244 -11.78 19.75 12.38
N LEU A 245 -12.72 19.75 11.45
CA LEU A 245 -14.10 19.30 11.64
C LEU A 245 -14.35 18.03 10.83
N TYR A 246 -15.03 17.07 11.46
CA TYR A 246 -15.25 15.74 10.89
C TYR A 246 -16.67 15.27 11.19
N ILE A 247 -17.20 14.41 10.33
CA ILE A 247 -18.50 13.78 10.44
C ILE A 247 -18.35 12.26 10.48
N GLU A 248 -19.16 11.58 11.30
CA GLU A 248 -19.21 10.12 11.34
C GLU A 248 -19.97 9.58 10.13
N ASN A 249 -19.40 8.60 9.46
CA ASN A 249 -20.15 7.80 8.50
C ASN A 249 -20.85 6.63 9.22
N LYS A 250 -22.16 6.54 9.05
CA LYS A 250 -22.98 5.48 9.67
C LYS A 250 -22.94 4.14 8.93
N THR A 251 -22.21 4.02 7.81
CA THR A 251 -22.20 2.81 7.01
C THR A 251 -21.61 1.63 7.80
N TYR A 252 -22.41 0.58 8.03
CA TYR A 252 -22.02 -0.73 8.59
C TYR A 252 -21.49 -0.78 10.04
N THR A 253 -21.74 0.22 10.87
CA THR A 253 -21.43 0.16 12.31
C THR A 253 -22.19 -0.96 13.04
N ASP A 254 -23.33 -1.40 12.49
CA ASP A 254 -24.17 -2.45 13.06
C ASP A 254 -23.84 -3.86 12.54
N ALA A 255 -22.87 -4.00 11.61
CA ALA A 255 -22.45 -5.30 11.14
C ALA A 255 -21.59 -6.02 12.18
N GLU A 256 -22.01 -7.19 12.63
CA GLU A 256 -21.20 -8.01 13.53
C GLU A 256 -19.92 -8.48 12.83
N PRO A 257 -18.77 -8.54 13.51
CA PRO A 257 -17.56 -9.12 12.91
C PRO A 257 -17.80 -10.61 12.61
N ALA A 258 -17.57 -11.03 11.36
CA ALA A 258 -17.61 -12.43 10.99
C ALA A 258 -16.55 -13.22 11.75
N ILE A 259 -16.83 -14.46 12.11
CA ILE A 259 -15.89 -15.30 12.88
C ILE A 259 -14.88 -15.91 11.92
N LEU A 260 -13.60 -15.58 12.07
CA LEU A 260 -12.52 -16.20 11.29
C LEU A 260 -12.33 -17.65 11.74
N LYS A 261 -12.50 -18.59 10.81
CA LYS A 261 -12.30 -20.04 11.02
C LYS A 261 -10.93 -20.50 10.58
N GLN A 262 -10.48 -20.03 9.42
CA GLN A 262 -9.22 -20.46 8.81
C GLN A 262 -8.59 -19.30 8.05
N LYS A 263 -7.26 -19.23 8.09
CA LYS A 263 -6.42 -18.42 7.23
C LYS A 263 -5.32 -19.30 6.66
N ASP A 264 -5.10 -19.19 5.35
CA ASP A 264 -4.03 -19.89 4.64
C ASP A 264 -3.29 -18.89 3.74
N VAL A 265 -1.98 -18.74 3.96
CA VAL A 265 -1.11 -17.80 3.24
C VAL A 265 -0.13 -18.59 2.39
N GLN A 266 -0.40 -18.64 1.09
CA GLN A 266 0.42 -19.35 0.11
C GLN A 266 1.21 -18.37 -0.77
N ALA A 267 2.04 -18.87 -1.65
CA ALA A 267 2.86 -18.06 -2.54
C ALA A 267 2.03 -17.19 -3.49
N THR A 268 0.94 -17.72 -4.01
CA THR A 268 0.11 -17.05 -5.02
C THR A 268 -1.24 -16.57 -4.48
N ARG A 269 -1.70 -17.13 -3.37
CA ARG A 269 -3.03 -16.92 -2.84
C ARG A 269 -3.01 -16.72 -1.32
N THR A 270 -3.90 -15.84 -0.81
CA THR A 270 -4.30 -15.85 0.60
C THR A 270 -5.77 -16.18 0.69
N GLN A 271 -6.10 -17.22 1.43
CA GLN A 271 -7.46 -17.66 1.68
C GLN A 271 -7.89 -17.33 3.11
N PHE A 272 -9.10 -16.86 3.24
CA PHE A 272 -9.80 -16.73 4.52
C PHE A 272 -11.12 -17.49 4.47
N VAL A 273 -11.48 -18.14 5.56
CA VAL A 273 -12.78 -18.78 5.74
C VAL A 273 -13.43 -18.17 6.98
N PHE A 274 -14.62 -17.58 6.78
CA PHE A 274 -15.40 -16.91 7.82
C PHE A 274 -16.73 -17.63 8.04
N GLN A 275 -17.17 -17.69 9.30
CA GLN A 275 -18.55 -18.05 9.66
C GLN A 275 -19.37 -16.79 9.80
N CYS A 276 -20.48 -16.72 9.07
CA CYS A 276 -21.45 -15.64 9.04
C CYS A 276 -22.87 -16.20 9.33
N GLY A 277 -23.22 -16.36 10.61
CA GLY A 277 -24.40 -17.12 11.01
C GLY A 277 -24.30 -18.58 10.57
N ASP A 278 -25.30 -19.09 9.86
CA ASP A 278 -25.32 -20.48 9.34
C ASP A 278 -24.60 -20.63 7.98
N VAL A 279 -23.98 -19.57 7.48
CA VAL A 279 -23.28 -19.56 6.18
C VAL A 279 -21.77 -19.43 6.38
N GLU A 280 -21.01 -20.28 5.71
CA GLU A 280 -19.56 -20.17 5.61
C GLU A 280 -19.20 -19.36 4.35
N LEU A 281 -18.33 -18.36 4.50
CA LEU A 281 -17.80 -17.55 3.42
C LEU A 281 -16.31 -17.81 3.26
N GLN A 282 -15.91 -18.32 2.10
CA GLN A 282 -14.52 -18.41 1.70
C GLN A 282 -14.16 -17.24 0.79
N ILE A 283 -13.01 -16.60 1.03
CA ILE A 283 -12.45 -15.53 0.20
C ILE A 283 -11.01 -15.85 -0.13
N ASP A 284 -10.67 -15.80 -1.42
CA ASP A 284 -9.33 -15.95 -1.94
C ASP A 284 -8.86 -14.63 -2.58
N PHE A 285 -7.71 -14.13 -2.14
CA PHE A 285 -7.02 -12.99 -2.74
C PHE A 285 -5.95 -13.51 -3.70
N ILE A 286 -6.07 -13.17 -4.99
CA ILE A 286 -5.24 -13.69 -6.05
C ILE A 286 -4.76 -12.55 -6.96
N SER A 287 -3.45 -12.47 -7.18
CA SER A 287 -2.84 -11.53 -8.14
C SER A 287 -2.76 -12.17 -9.53
N SER A 288 -3.05 -11.42 -10.59
CA SER A 288 -2.97 -11.95 -11.95
C SER A 288 -1.54 -12.22 -12.42
N SER A 289 -0.56 -11.49 -11.86
CA SER A 289 0.88 -11.66 -12.15
C SER A 289 1.49 -12.99 -11.70
N LEU A 290 0.68 -13.91 -11.18
CA LEU A 290 1.13 -15.19 -10.59
C LEU A 290 1.23 -16.34 -11.61
N SER A 291 0.83 -16.10 -12.85
CA SER A 291 1.01 -17.08 -13.92
C SER A 291 2.51 -17.28 -14.20
N GLU A 292 2.96 -18.53 -14.41
CA GLU A 292 4.30 -18.81 -14.95
C GLU A 292 4.45 -18.25 -16.38
N LYS A 293 3.36 -17.73 -16.97
CA LYS A 293 3.32 -17.15 -18.31
C LYS A 293 3.75 -15.68 -18.24
N TRP A 294 4.76 -15.32 -18.99
CA TRP A 294 5.29 -13.96 -19.12
C TRP A 294 4.26 -12.90 -19.51
N ASP A 295 3.22 -13.29 -20.22
CA ASP A 295 2.19 -12.39 -20.72
C ASP A 295 1.38 -11.68 -19.62
N MET A 296 1.38 -12.22 -18.41
CA MET A 296 0.66 -11.64 -17.26
C MET A 296 1.58 -11.02 -16.18
N THR A 297 2.90 -11.12 -16.35
CA THR A 297 3.84 -10.54 -15.38
C THR A 297 3.70 -9.02 -15.32
N GLY A 298 3.57 -8.48 -14.12
CA GLY A 298 3.42 -7.04 -13.90
C GLY A 298 2.04 -6.48 -14.29
N TRP A 299 1.05 -7.31 -14.60
CA TRP A 299 -0.30 -6.79 -14.86
C TRP A 299 -0.86 -6.09 -13.61
N PRO A 300 -1.34 -4.85 -13.77
CA PRO A 300 -1.82 -4.04 -12.64
C PRO A 300 -3.26 -4.43 -12.25
N VAL A 301 -3.52 -5.73 -12.12
CA VAL A 301 -4.83 -6.30 -11.83
C VAL A 301 -4.70 -7.43 -10.82
N GLY A 302 -5.63 -7.49 -9.89
CA GLY A 302 -5.81 -8.60 -8.98
C GLY A 302 -7.30 -8.83 -8.72
N PHE A 303 -7.65 -9.91 -8.04
CA PHE A 303 -9.04 -10.19 -7.75
C PHE A 303 -9.26 -10.91 -6.42
N LEU A 304 -10.46 -10.69 -5.88
CA LEU A 304 -11.02 -11.46 -4.78
C LEU A 304 -12.03 -12.43 -5.38
N SER A 305 -11.77 -13.73 -5.23
CA SER A 305 -12.78 -14.75 -5.48
C SER A 305 -13.48 -15.07 -4.17
N TYR A 306 -14.80 -15.13 -4.17
CA TYR A 306 -15.58 -15.48 -2.98
C TYR A 306 -16.56 -16.60 -3.29
N GLN A 307 -16.83 -17.42 -2.27
CA GLN A 307 -17.72 -18.57 -2.35
C GLN A 307 -18.45 -18.73 -1.02
N ILE A 308 -19.76 -19.03 -1.08
CA ILE A 308 -20.54 -19.37 0.10
C ILE A 308 -20.83 -20.87 0.15
N ARG A 309 -20.90 -21.42 1.36
CA ARG A 309 -21.34 -22.78 1.65
C ARG A 309 -22.32 -22.76 2.80
N THR A 310 -23.34 -23.61 2.74
CA THR A 310 -24.29 -23.84 3.83
C THR A 310 -24.20 -25.27 4.31
N GLU A 311 -24.20 -25.49 5.61
CA GLU A 311 -24.07 -26.84 6.20
C GLU A 311 -25.33 -27.72 6.02
N ARG A 312 -26.48 -27.13 5.65
CA ARG A 312 -27.77 -27.83 5.54
C ARG A 312 -28.51 -27.35 4.28
N GLU A 313 -29.43 -28.18 3.78
CA GLU A 313 -30.35 -27.87 2.66
C GLU A 313 -31.33 -26.70 2.94
N LYS A 314 -31.03 -25.86 3.92
CA LYS A 314 -31.80 -24.68 4.27
C LYS A 314 -31.45 -23.55 3.32
N GLU A 315 -32.43 -23.01 2.63
CA GLU A 315 -32.29 -21.82 1.81
C GLU A 315 -32.09 -20.59 2.68
N HIS A 316 -31.09 -19.80 2.40
CA HIS A 316 -30.81 -18.51 3.02
C HIS A 316 -30.87 -17.39 1.99
N THR A 317 -31.35 -16.23 2.37
CA THR A 317 -31.20 -15.02 1.58
C THR A 317 -29.83 -14.42 1.84
N VAL A 318 -28.90 -14.57 0.88
CA VAL A 318 -27.53 -14.11 1.04
C VAL A 318 -27.24 -12.97 0.07
N LYS A 319 -26.55 -11.94 0.58
CA LYS A 319 -26.05 -10.81 -0.22
C LYS A 319 -24.64 -10.46 0.24
N ILE A 320 -23.69 -10.48 -0.69
CA ILE A 320 -22.35 -9.93 -0.43
C ILE A 320 -22.29 -8.47 -0.89
N LEU A 321 -21.51 -7.69 -0.17
CA LEU A 321 -21.34 -6.26 -0.44
C LEU A 321 -19.89 -5.86 -0.22
N PHE A 322 -19.37 -5.05 -1.13
CA PHE A 322 -18.09 -4.36 -1.02
C PHE A 322 -18.34 -2.87 -1.13
N ASP A 323 -17.82 -2.13 -0.18
CA ASP A 323 -17.92 -0.69 -0.08
C ASP A 323 -16.51 -0.10 -0.01
N VAL A 324 -16.19 0.82 -0.91
CA VAL A 324 -14.89 1.52 -0.97
C VAL A 324 -15.12 3.01 -0.83
N ASP A 325 -14.56 3.58 0.23
CA ASP A 325 -14.53 5.02 0.44
C ASP A 325 -13.45 5.68 -0.44
N THR A 326 -13.87 6.31 -1.52
CA THR A 326 -12.97 6.92 -2.48
C THR A 326 -12.45 8.28 -2.02
N GLU A 327 -13.18 9.01 -1.19
CA GLU A 327 -12.74 10.31 -0.68
C GLU A 327 -11.57 10.15 0.29
N TRP A 328 -11.61 9.13 1.14
CA TRP A 328 -10.48 8.85 2.03
C TRP A 328 -9.20 8.50 1.25
N MET A 329 -9.34 7.82 0.10
CA MET A 329 -8.18 7.47 -0.73
C MET A 329 -7.62 8.61 -1.54
N PHE A 330 -8.47 9.36 -2.23
CA PHE A 330 -8.08 10.26 -3.32
C PHE A 330 -8.55 11.70 -3.12
N GLY A 331 -9.26 11.99 -2.01
CA GLY A 331 -10.04 13.22 -1.89
C GLY A 331 -11.26 13.19 -2.81
N LYS A 332 -12.00 14.28 -2.89
CA LYS A 332 -13.17 14.38 -3.79
C LYS A 332 -12.76 14.19 -5.23
N ARG A 333 -13.17 13.09 -5.84
CA ARG A 333 -12.91 12.72 -7.24
C ARG A 333 -14.20 12.26 -7.91
N GLU A 334 -14.27 12.46 -9.20
CA GLU A 334 -15.37 11.93 -10.01
C GLU A 334 -15.32 10.40 -10.04
N VAL A 335 -16.48 9.78 -9.92
CA VAL A 335 -16.66 8.33 -10.06
C VAL A 335 -17.44 8.05 -11.32
N ASN A 336 -16.83 7.30 -12.23
CA ASN A 336 -17.44 6.86 -13.47
C ASN A 336 -17.80 5.39 -13.39
N SER A 337 -19.03 5.03 -13.76
CA SER A 337 -19.48 3.63 -13.84
C SER A 337 -20.12 3.33 -15.19
N TRP A 338 -19.76 2.18 -15.77
CA TRP A 338 -20.31 1.70 -17.04
C TRP A 338 -20.41 0.18 -17.07
N VAL A 339 -21.16 -0.35 -18.03
CA VAL A 339 -21.29 -1.79 -18.27
C VAL A 339 -20.68 -2.13 -19.60
N GLU A 340 -19.83 -3.15 -19.63
CA GLU A 340 -19.18 -3.63 -20.84
C GLU A 340 -18.97 -5.14 -20.77
N GLN A 341 -19.43 -5.87 -21.77
CA GLN A 341 -19.27 -7.34 -21.93
C GLN A 341 -19.66 -8.16 -20.69
N GLY A 342 -20.75 -7.79 -20.02
CA GLY A 342 -21.23 -8.49 -18.84
C GLY A 342 -20.48 -8.16 -17.54
N TRP A 343 -19.63 -7.14 -17.55
CA TRP A 343 -18.97 -6.58 -16.38
C TRP A 343 -19.44 -5.17 -16.10
N ARG A 344 -19.69 -4.86 -14.86
CA ARG A 344 -19.88 -3.49 -14.38
C ARG A 344 -18.54 -3.00 -13.85
N PHE A 345 -18.01 -1.98 -14.49
CA PHE A 345 -16.81 -1.27 -14.09
C PHE A 345 -17.17 -0.02 -13.33
N THR A 346 -16.31 0.33 -12.40
CA THR A 346 -16.32 1.61 -11.70
C THR A 346 -14.89 2.12 -11.59
N LYS A 347 -14.69 3.39 -11.86
CA LYS A 347 -13.38 4.04 -11.81
C LYS A 347 -13.45 5.29 -10.95
N SER A 348 -12.49 5.43 -10.04
CA SER A 348 -12.21 6.66 -9.31
C SER A 348 -10.71 6.91 -9.35
N ASP A 349 -10.29 8.03 -9.92
CA ASP A 349 -8.87 8.35 -10.17
C ASP A 349 -8.13 7.20 -10.88
N SER A 350 -7.16 6.59 -10.22
CA SER A 350 -6.35 5.48 -10.75
C SER A 350 -6.90 4.08 -10.41
N LEU A 351 -7.92 3.99 -9.54
CA LEU A 351 -8.53 2.75 -9.08
C LEU A 351 -9.68 2.33 -9.99
N TYR A 352 -9.67 1.07 -10.38
CA TYR A 352 -10.75 0.40 -11.10
C TYR A 352 -11.27 -0.77 -10.27
N LEU A 353 -12.60 -0.87 -10.18
CA LEU A 353 -13.29 -2.01 -9.58
C LEU A 353 -14.24 -2.60 -10.62
N ALA A 354 -14.41 -3.93 -10.64
CA ALA A 354 -15.41 -4.54 -11.50
C ALA A 354 -15.99 -5.82 -10.89
N MET A 355 -17.29 -6.04 -11.16
CA MET A 355 -18.03 -7.26 -10.84
C MET A 355 -18.91 -7.66 -12.02
N ARG A 356 -19.32 -8.94 -12.10
CA ARG A 356 -20.28 -9.40 -13.12
C ARG A 356 -21.61 -8.66 -12.97
N THR A 357 -22.25 -8.32 -14.07
CA THR A 357 -23.55 -7.60 -14.06
C THR A 357 -24.72 -8.47 -13.66
N ASP A 358 -24.60 -9.79 -13.81
CA ASP A 358 -25.63 -10.74 -13.44
C ASP A 358 -25.79 -10.68 -11.92
N GLU A 359 -26.92 -10.11 -11.47
CA GLU A 359 -27.28 -9.92 -10.04
C GLU A 359 -26.49 -8.85 -9.27
N THR A 360 -25.53 -8.12 -9.89
CA THR A 360 -24.78 -7.06 -9.22
C THR A 360 -25.52 -5.74 -9.28
N ARG A 361 -25.69 -5.11 -8.12
CA ARG A 361 -26.16 -3.72 -8.00
C ARG A 361 -24.97 -2.82 -7.68
N PHE A 362 -25.02 -1.64 -8.25
CA PHE A 362 -24.09 -0.56 -8.00
C PHE A 362 -24.83 0.65 -7.44
N SER A 363 -24.30 1.26 -6.40
CA SER A 363 -24.64 2.61 -6.00
C SER A 363 -23.37 3.42 -5.73
N TYR A 364 -23.49 4.73 -5.88
CA TYR A 364 -22.48 5.68 -5.49
C TYR A 364 -23.17 6.76 -4.67
N GLU A 365 -22.90 6.79 -3.40
CA GLU A 365 -23.51 7.68 -2.41
C GLU A 365 -22.40 8.17 -1.47
N ASP A 366 -22.37 9.44 -1.18
CA ASP A 366 -21.43 10.06 -0.20
C ASP A 366 -19.96 9.66 -0.41
N ASN A 367 -19.49 9.64 -1.66
CA ASN A 367 -18.14 9.22 -2.07
C ASN A 367 -17.81 7.73 -1.84
N HIS A 368 -18.82 6.91 -1.57
CA HIS A 368 -18.71 5.46 -1.46
C HIS A 368 -19.10 4.76 -2.76
N ILE A 369 -18.23 3.90 -3.26
CA ILE A 369 -18.53 2.93 -4.30
C ILE A 369 -19.05 1.67 -3.62
N ILE A 370 -20.33 1.37 -3.81
CA ILE A 370 -20.97 0.18 -3.24
C ILE A 370 -21.31 -0.79 -4.36
N LEU A 371 -20.66 -1.95 -4.32
CA LEU A 371 -20.91 -3.08 -5.21
C LEU A 371 -21.54 -4.21 -4.41
N SER A 372 -22.69 -4.71 -4.81
CA SER A 372 -23.37 -5.80 -4.10
C SER A 372 -23.97 -6.83 -5.05
N GLN A 373 -23.92 -8.11 -4.65
CA GLN A 373 -24.44 -9.24 -5.38
C GLN A 373 -25.31 -10.10 -4.46
N LYS A 374 -26.47 -10.58 -4.98
CA LYS A 374 -27.23 -11.63 -4.34
C LYS A 374 -26.57 -12.97 -4.65
N LEU A 375 -26.53 -13.85 -3.66
CA LEU A 375 -25.97 -15.19 -3.77
C LEU A 375 -27.07 -16.21 -3.46
N CYS A 376 -27.05 -17.34 -4.19
CA CYS A 376 -28.03 -18.42 -3.99
C CYS A 376 -27.48 -19.39 -2.93
N SER A 377 -28.19 -19.52 -1.80
CA SER A 377 -27.91 -20.57 -0.83
C SER A 377 -28.53 -21.90 -1.29
N GLY A 378 -27.90 -23.03 -0.93
CA GLY A 378 -28.33 -24.38 -1.37
C GLY A 378 -27.57 -24.93 -2.57
N LYS A 379 -26.77 -24.10 -3.24
CA LYS A 379 -25.71 -24.47 -4.19
C LYS A 379 -24.46 -23.68 -3.84
N GLU A 380 -23.29 -24.22 -4.18
CA GLU A 380 -22.06 -23.43 -4.13
C GLU A 380 -22.23 -22.23 -5.07
N ASP A 381 -22.40 -21.04 -4.52
CA ASP A 381 -22.44 -19.81 -5.33
C ASP A 381 -21.13 -19.04 -5.18
N ARG A 382 -20.67 -18.48 -6.29
CA ARG A 382 -19.34 -17.88 -6.42
C ARG A 382 -19.43 -16.53 -7.11
N GLY A 383 -18.52 -15.65 -6.73
CA GLY A 383 -18.35 -14.39 -7.41
C GLY A 383 -16.92 -13.91 -7.38
N VAL A 384 -16.68 -12.80 -8.07
CA VAL A 384 -15.37 -12.18 -8.20
C VAL A 384 -15.49 -10.67 -8.14
N LEU A 385 -14.66 -10.04 -7.31
CA LEU A 385 -14.37 -8.61 -7.36
C LEU A 385 -12.99 -8.41 -7.99
N LEU A 386 -12.93 -7.78 -9.15
CA LEU A 386 -11.68 -7.38 -9.81
C LEU A 386 -11.24 -6.03 -9.29
N ILE A 387 -9.94 -5.89 -9.07
CA ILE A 387 -9.29 -4.64 -8.65
C ILE A 387 -8.16 -4.36 -9.64
N GLY A 388 -8.20 -3.19 -10.28
CA GLY A 388 -7.17 -2.70 -11.18
C GLY A 388 -6.63 -1.36 -10.70
N TYR A 389 -5.36 -1.08 -10.95
CA TYR A 389 -4.74 0.19 -10.59
C TYR A 389 -3.79 0.68 -11.68
N LYS A 390 -3.96 1.92 -12.13
CA LYS A 390 -3.08 2.56 -13.11
C LYS A 390 -2.08 3.46 -12.40
N GLU A 391 -0.80 3.09 -12.43
CA GLU A 391 0.27 3.96 -11.93
C GLU A 391 0.35 5.25 -12.76
N GLY A 392 0.53 6.39 -12.07
CA GLY A 392 0.48 7.72 -12.70
C GLY A 392 1.82 8.19 -13.27
N GLN A 393 2.94 7.63 -12.82
CA GLN A 393 4.28 8.11 -13.17
C GLN A 393 5.02 7.11 -14.04
N THR A 394 5.65 7.61 -15.11
CA THR A 394 6.52 6.81 -15.98
C THR A 394 7.92 6.74 -15.38
N LEU A 395 8.49 5.54 -15.30
CA LEU A 395 9.86 5.34 -14.84
C LEU A 395 10.85 5.80 -15.91
N GLN A 396 11.83 6.59 -15.51
CA GLN A 396 12.90 7.08 -16.37
C GLN A 396 14.25 6.48 -15.98
N TYR A 397 14.97 5.95 -16.94
CA TYR A 397 16.29 5.38 -16.78
C TYR A 397 17.25 5.86 -17.88
N GLY A 398 18.40 6.42 -17.49
CA GLY A 398 19.35 6.95 -18.44
C GLY A 398 18.82 8.08 -19.35
N GLY A 399 17.79 8.81 -18.90
CA GLY A 399 17.10 9.85 -19.67
C GLY A 399 15.97 9.34 -20.56
N GLU A 400 15.76 8.04 -20.65
CA GLU A 400 14.72 7.40 -21.45
C GLU A 400 13.52 7.00 -20.59
N ASN A 401 12.31 7.12 -21.15
CA ASN A 401 11.08 6.64 -20.54
C ASN A 401 10.96 5.14 -20.77
N LEU A 402 10.90 4.36 -19.69
CA LEU A 402 10.71 2.92 -19.78
C LEU A 402 9.22 2.56 -19.89
N ARG A 403 8.93 1.54 -20.66
CA ARG A 403 7.55 1.05 -20.86
C ARG A 403 7.22 -0.03 -19.83
N PRO A 404 6.05 0.03 -19.14
CA PRO A 404 5.61 -1.09 -18.33
C PRO A 404 5.52 -2.39 -19.14
N LEU A 405 5.98 -3.52 -18.62
CA LEU A 405 5.95 -4.81 -19.32
C LEU A 405 4.54 -5.18 -19.79
N TRP A 406 3.53 -4.89 -18.97
CA TRP A 406 2.13 -5.17 -19.31
C TRP A 406 1.58 -4.30 -20.47
N ASN A 407 2.22 -3.17 -20.76
CA ASN A 407 1.80 -2.20 -21.78
C ASN A 407 2.99 -1.82 -22.69
N ASN A 408 3.63 -2.84 -23.22
CA ASN A 408 4.83 -2.72 -24.05
C ASN A 408 4.61 -1.94 -25.36
N ASP A 409 3.40 -1.96 -25.89
CA ASP A 409 2.99 -1.24 -27.10
C ASP A 409 2.34 0.13 -26.81
N GLY A 410 2.09 0.47 -25.53
CA GLY A 410 1.44 1.71 -25.11
C GLY A 410 -0.07 1.76 -25.37
N ALA A 411 -0.65 0.70 -25.97
CA ALA A 411 -2.04 0.70 -26.42
C ALA A 411 -3.02 0.05 -25.43
N LYS A 412 -2.53 -0.74 -24.45
CA LYS A 412 -3.37 -1.49 -23.53
C LYS A 412 -3.92 -0.58 -22.42
N GLU A 413 -5.19 -0.76 -22.09
CA GLU A 413 -5.83 -0.13 -20.94
C GLU A 413 -6.05 -1.13 -19.81
N VAL A 414 -6.01 -0.65 -18.56
CA VAL A 414 -6.23 -1.49 -17.36
C VAL A 414 -7.57 -2.23 -17.44
N LYS A 415 -8.63 -1.58 -17.94
CA LYS A 415 -9.95 -2.21 -18.10
C LYS A 415 -9.93 -3.44 -19.02
N GLU A 416 -9.09 -3.44 -20.07
CA GLU A 416 -8.97 -4.58 -20.98
C GLU A 416 -8.29 -5.77 -20.30
N LEU A 417 -7.26 -5.49 -19.51
CA LEU A 417 -6.60 -6.51 -18.69
C LEU A 417 -7.56 -7.07 -17.64
N MET A 418 -8.37 -6.22 -16.99
CA MET A 418 -9.40 -6.67 -16.05
C MET A 418 -10.42 -7.59 -16.71
N LYS A 419 -10.89 -7.29 -17.94
CA LYS A 419 -11.77 -8.19 -18.70
C LYS A 419 -11.10 -9.54 -18.97
N SER A 420 -9.84 -9.52 -19.40
CA SER A 420 -9.07 -10.75 -19.65
C SER A 420 -8.94 -11.59 -18.37
N VAL A 421 -8.56 -10.97 -17.25
CA VAL A 421 -8.49 -11.64 -15.93
C VAL A 421 -9.86 -12.17 -15.51
N GLY A 422 -10.90 -11.35 -15.61
CA GLY A 422 -12.26 -11.71 -15.21
C GLY A 422 -12.82 -12.91 -15.99
N ASN A 423 -12.53 -12.99 -17.29
CA ASN A 423 -12.95 -14.13 -18.11
C ASN A 423 -12.15 -15.41 -17.81
N ARG A 424 -10.97 -15.29 -17.22
CA ARG A 424 -10.06 -16.39 -16.89
C ARG A 424 -9.90 -16.61 -15.37
N CYS A 425 -10.68 -15.93 -14.52
CA CYS A 425 -10.49 -15.96 -13.08
C CYS A 425 -10.56 -17.38 -12.49
N GLN A 426 -11.40 -18.26 -13.03
CA GLN A 426 -11.48 -19.66 -12.58
C GLN A 426 -10.25 -20.46 -13.00
N GLU A 427 -9.74 -20.27 -14.23
CA GLU A 427 -8.48 -20.88 -14.71
C GLU A 427 -7.31 -20.40 -13.85
N LEU A 428 -7.20 -19.08 -13.63
CA LEU A 428 -6.13 -18.48 -12.81
C LEU A 428 -6.15 -18.96 -11.37
N ARG A 429 -7.34 -19.13 -10.79
CA ARG A 429 -7.47 -19.71 -9.45
C ARG A 429 -6.94 -21.14 -9.40
N GLN A 430 -7.30 -21.98 -10.38
CA GLN A 430 -6.82 -23.36 -10.46
C GLN A 430 -5.31 -23.44 -10.71
N GLU A 431 -4.76 -22.58 -11.55
CA GLU A 431 -3.31 -22.47 -11.75
C GLU A 431 -2.61 -22.07 -10.45
N SER A 432 -3.14 -21.07 -9.72
CA SER A 432 -2.63 -20.66 -8.42
C SER A 432 -2.62 -21.80 -7.40
N GLU A 433 -3.71 -22.55 -7.30
CA GLU A 433 -3.80 -23.72 -6.39
C GLU A 433 -2.74 -24.80 -6.71
N LYS A 434 -2.51 -25.08 -8.01
CA LYS A 434 -1.48 -26.04 -8.44
C LYS A 434 -0.07 -25.55 -8.12
N LEU A 435 0.21 -24.26 -8.35
CA LEU A 435 1.51 -23.66 -8.05
C LEU A 435 1.77 -23.62 -6.54
N ASP A 436 0.79 -23.21 -5.76
CA ASP A 436 0.87 -23.18 -4.31
C ASP A 436 1.18 -24.58 -3.75
N TYR A 437 0.48 -25.60 -4.22
CA TYR A 437 0.74 -26.99 -3.82
C TYR A 437 2.18 -27.42 -4.17
N LYS A 438 2.61 -27.18 -5.43
CA LYS A 438 3.96 -27.51 -5.90
C LYS A 438 5.05 -26.85 -5.06
N TRP A 439 4.91 -25.55 -4.78
CA TRP A 439 5.92 -24.80 -4.07
C TRP A 439 5.89 -25.05 -2.57
N ASN A 440 4.71 -25.27 -1.99
CA ASN A 440 4.60 -25.68 -0.59
C ASN A 440 5.26 -27.05 -0.36
N ASP A 441 4.97 -28.05 -1.20
CA ASP A 441 5.61 -29.38 -1.12
C ASP A 441 7.14 -29.27 -1.25
N LYS A 442 7.64 -28.49 -2.21
CA LYS A 442 9.07 -28.20 -2.36
C LYS A 442 9.66 -27.54 -1.11
N ALA A 443 8.98 -26.57 -0.52
CA ALA A 443 9.47 -25.86 0.67
C ALA A 443 9.53 -26.80 1.87
N LEU A 444 8.51 -27.64 2.07
CA LEU A 444 8.48 -28.64 3.14
C LEU A 444 9.60 -29.67 2.98
N GLN A 445 9.89 -30.13 1.77
CA GLN A 445 10.98 -31.08 1.49
C GLN A 445 12.37 -30.49 1.73
N VAL A 446 12.57 -29.18 1.41
CA VAL A 446 13.88 -28.52 1.50
C VAL A 446 14.19 -28.03 2.92
N GLY A 447 13.22 -27.46 3.64
CA GLY A 447 13.48 -26.82 4.93
C GLY A 447 12.31 -26.87 5.92
N GLY A 448 11.31 -27.74 5.68
CA GLY A 448 10.18 -27.95 6.56
C GLY A 448 9.22 -26.75 6.63
N GLU A 449 8.33 -26.77 7.62
CA GLU A 449 7.31 -25.73 7.84
C GLU A 449 7.91 -24.34 7.96
N THR A 450 9.04 -24.24 8.67
CA THR A 450 9.75 -22.98 8.85
C THR A 450 10.13 -22.32 7.52
N LEU A 451 10.71 -23.08 6.57
CA LEU A 451 11.03 -22.51 5.26
C LEU A 451 9.76 -22.12 4.50
N ALA A 452 8.71 -22.94 4.56
CA ALA A 452 7.45 -22.66 3.88
C ALA A 452 6.82 -21.35 4.37
N GLU A 453 6.78 -21.10 5.67
CA GLU A 453 6.22 -19.87 6.26
C GLU A 453 6.91 -18.59 5.77
N TYR A 454 8.23 -18.64 5.48
CA TYR A 454 8.99 -17.47 5.01
C TYR A 454 9.03 -17.34 3.50
N ILE A 455 9.30 -18.46 2.80
CA ILE A 455 9.60 -18.40 1.38
C ILE A 455 8.34 -18.18 0.53
N LEU A 456 7.21 -18.78 0.93
CA LEU A 456 5.99 -18.68 0.13
C LEU A 456 5.46 -17.23 0.08
N PRO A 457 5.31 -16.49 1.19
CA PRO A 457 4.92 -15.08 1.12
C PRO A 457 5.93 -14.17 0.41
N ALA A 458 7.22 -14.56 0.37
CA ALA A 458 8.27 -13.75 -0.27
C ALA A 458 8.01 -13.52 -1.76
N TYR A 459 7.37 -14.45 -2.45
CA TYR A 459 7.00 -14.31 -3.85
C TYR A 459 6.07 -13.10 -4.08
N ARG A 460 4.97 -13.00 -3.32
CA ARG A 460 4.05 -11.85 -3.41
C ARG A 460 4.67 -10.56 -2.89
N ASN A 461 5.51 -10.65 -1.86
CA ASN A 461 6.24 -9.48 -1.35
C ASN A 461 7.14 -8.90 -2.44
N PHE A 462 7.81 -9.75 -3.22
CA PHE A 462 8.61 -9.32 -4.36
C PHE A 462 7.74 -8.62 -5.42
N LEU A 463 6.67 -9.25 -5.87
CA LEU A 463 5.75 -8.68 -6.86
C LEU A 463 5.14 -7.35 -6.39
N SER A 464 4.80 -7.24 -5.11
CA SER A 464 4.20 -6.04 -4.54
C SER A 464 5.15 -4.85 -4.42
N SER A 465 6.46 -5.09 -4.54
CA SER A 465 7.50 -4.07 -4.30
C SER A 465 8.31 -3.72 -5.56
N HIS A 466 8.10 -4.42 -6.67
CA HIS A 466 8.89 -4.23 -7.87
C HIS A 466 8.02 -3.95 -9.10
N ARG A 467 8.51 -3.06 -9.97
CA ARG A 467 7.96 -2.72 -11.28
C ARG A 467 8.74 -3.45 -12.35
N PHE A 468 8.02 -4.12 -13.24
CA PHE A 468 8.58 -4.76 -14.43
C PHE A 468 8.41 -3.83 -15.62
N VAL A 469 9.52 -3.43 -16.22
CA VAL A 469 9.57 -2.47 -17.32
C VAL A 469 10.50 -2.95 -18.43
N LEU A 470 10.29 -2.44 -19.64
CA LEU A 470 11.13 -2.70 -20.78
C LEU A 470 11.98 -1.47 -21.10
N SER A 471 13.26 -1.70 -21.35
CA SER A 471 14.16 -0.72 -21.93
C SER A 471 13.78 -0.43 -23.40
N PRO A 472 14.36 0.60 -24.03
CA PRO A 472 14.12 0.87 -25.46
C PRO A 472 14.48 -0.28 -26.39
N ASP A 473 15.43 -1.12 -26.03
CA ASP A 473 15.89 -2.32 -26.73
C ASP A 473 15.19 -3.62 -26.24
N ASP A 474 14.01 -3.48 -25.63
CA ASP A 474 13.14 -4.57 -25.18
C ASP A 474 13.74 -5.50 -24.10
N LYS A 475 14.78 -5.05 -23.39
CA LYS A 475 15.29 -5.79 -22.23
C LYS A 475 14.39 -5.60 -21.01
N LEU A 476 14.15 -6.68 -20.30
CA LEU A 476 13.39 -6.65 -19.05
C LEU A 476 14.25 -6.05 -17.92
N PHE A 477 13.75 -5.01 -17.28
CA PHE A 477 14.27 -4.47 -16.05
C PHE A 477 13.25 -4.60 -14.92
N CYS A 478 13.75 -4.76 -13.70
CA CYS A 478 12.96 -4.88 -12.50
C CYS A 478 13.45 -3.88 -11.45
N PHE A 479 12.57 -2.97 -11.00
CA PHE A 479 12.93 -1.90 -10.08
C PHE A 479 12.00 -1.83 -8.88
N GLY A 480 12.60 -1.70 -7.68
CA GLY A 480 11.89 -1.23 -6.49
C GLY A 480 11.74 0.31 -6.47
N ASP A 481 11.27 0.87 -5.35
CA ASP A 481 11.15 2.33 -5.19
C ASP A 481 12.52 3.02 -5.13
N THR A 482 13.51 2.38 -4.50
CA THR A 482 14.91 2.77 -4.64
C THR A 482 15.48 1.98 -5.82
N LEU A 483 15.71 2.68 -6.93
CA LEU A 483 16.09 2.06 -8.20
C LEU A 483 17.44 1.39 -8.11
N GLY A 484 17.57 0.16 -8.62
CA GLY A 484 18.79 -0.60 -8.64
C GLY A 484 19.45 -0.78 -7.27
N ASN A 485 18.65 -0.90 -6.22
CA ASN A 485 19.17 -1.09 -4.86
C ASN A 485 19.77 -2.50 -4.72
N VAL A 486 21.10 -2.54 -4.68
CA VAL A 486 21.86 -3.80 -4.67
C VAL A 486 21.61 -4.64 -3.42
N ARG A 487 21.39 -4.01 -2.25
CA ARG A 487 21.07 -4.74 -1.02
C ARG A 487 19.67 -5.36 -1.07
N GLU A 488 18.67 -4.65 -1.56
CA GLU A 488 17.32 -5.19 -1.66
C GLU A 488 17.23 -6.27 -2.74
N ALA A 489 17.97 -6.11 -3.85
CA ALA A 489 18.15 -7.18 -4.83
C ALA A 489 18.73 -8.44 -4.17
N TYR A 490 19.83 -8.31 -3.41
CA TYR A 490 20.48 -9.42 -2.70
C TYR A 490 19.53 -10.15 -1.75
N LYS A 491 18.71 -9.42 -0.98
CA LYS A 491 17.70 -10.01 -0.09
C LYS A 491 16.62 -10.81 -0.83
N SER A 492 16.31 -10.42 -2.06
CA SER A 492 15.29 -11.07 -2.89
C SER A 492 15.79 -12.36 -3.56
N PHE A 493 17.10 -12.49 -3.76
CA PHE A 493 17.70 -13.58 -4.52
C PHE A 493 17.38 -14.99 -3.98
N PRO A 494 17.41 -15.28 -2.66
CA PRO A 494 17.09 -16.62 -2.17
C PRO A 494 15.66 -17.06 -2.57
N ALA A 495 14.70 -16.14 -2.53
CA ALA A 495 13.33 -16.43 -2.95
C ALA A 495 13.26 -16.65 -4.47
N LEU A 496 13.89 -15.78 -5.27
CA LEU A 496 13.91 -15.93 -6.72
C LEU A 496 14.58 -17.22 -7.19
N LEU A 497 15.65 -17.66 -6.53
CA LEU A 497 16.28 -18.97 -6.76
C LEU A 497 15.33 -20.10 -6.42
N PHE A 498 14.66 -20.02 -5.28
CA PHE A 498 13.69 -21.05 -4.87
C PHE A 498 12.57 -21.22 -5.90
N PHE A 499 12.03 -20.10 -6.42
CA PHE A 499 10.97 -20.09 -7.43
C PHE A 499 11.48 -20.26 -8.87
N ASN A 500 12.81 -20.47 -9.06
CA ASN A 500 13.46 -20.61 -10.37
C ASN A 500 13.21 -19.40 -11.31
N ARG A 501 13.30 -18.17 -10.75
CA ARG A 501 13.10 -16.92 -11.49
C ARG A 501 14.43 -16.24 -11.84
N VAL A 502 15.28 -16.96 -12.57
CA VAL A 502 16.58 -16.46 -13.02
C VAL A 502 16.43 -15.24 -13.94
N ASP A 503 15.37 -15.21 -14.74
CA ASP A 503 14.97 -14.09 -15.57
C ASP A 503 14.78 -12.79 -14.76
N TRP A 504 14.11 -12.88 -13.60
CA TRP A 504 13.94 -11.72 -12.70
C TRP A 504 15.24 -11.36 -11.97
N MET A 505 16.06 -12.36 -11.64
CA MET A 505 17.38 -12.12 -11.04
C MET A 505 18.25 -11.26 -11.98
N LYS A 506 18.32 -11.61 -13.27
CA LYS A 506 19.03 -10.81 -14.29
C LYS A 506 18.42 -9.42 -14.42
N SER A 507 17.11 -9.31 -14.50
CA SER A 507 16.42 -8.02 -14.65
C SER A 507 16.63 -7.05 -13.49
N LEU A 508 17.01 -7.54 -12.30
CA LEU A 508 17.42 -6.71 -11.16
C LEU A 508 18.85 -6.18 -11.32
N LEU A 509 19.75 -6.98 -11.92
CA LEU A 509 21.18 -6.64 -12.02
C LEU A 509 21.53 -5.86 -13.28
N ASP A 510 20.88 -6.17 -14.41
CA ASP A 510 21.20 -5.54 -15.70
C ASP A 510 21.20 -4.02 -15.66
N PRO A 511 20.21 -3.32 -15.04
CA PRO A 511 20.25 -1.87 -14.97
C PRO A 511 21.43 -1.34 -14.14
N VAL A 512 21.91 -2.09 -13.13
CA VAL A 512 23.09 -1.70 -12.34
C VAL A 512 24.36 -1.89 -13.16
N PHE A 513 24.49 -3.00 -13.88
CA PHE A 513 25.65 -3.23 -14.78
C PHE A 513 25.71 -2.17 -15.87
N ILE A 514 24.61 -1.92 -16.59
CA ILE A 514 24.54 -0.90 -17.65
C ILE A 514 24.89 0.50 -17.10
N TYR A 515 24.43 0.82 -15.89
CA TYR A 515 24.76 2.09 -15.23
C TYR A 515 26.27 2.21 -14.95
N CYS A 516 26.92 1.11 -14.54
CA CYS A 516 28.36 1.06 -14.25
C CYS A 516 29.24 1.03 -15.51
N GLU A 517 28.80 0.34 -16.55
CA GLU A 517 29.50 0.20 -17.83
C GLU A 517 29.36 1.45 -18.70
N GLY A 518 28.37 2.29 -18.41
CA GLY A 518 28.12 3.55 -19.08
C GLY A 518 28.92 4.73 -18.52
N ILE A 519 28.51 5.92 -18.95
CA ILE A 519 29.14 7.20 -18.53
C ILE A 519 28.67 7.70 -17.17
N TYR A 520 27.67 7.04 -16.57
CA TYR A 520 27.00 7.54 -15.37
C TYR A 520 27.77 7.25 -14.08
N TRP A 521 28.69 6.27 -14.09
CA TRP A 521 29.43 5.82 -12.92
C TRP A 521 30.93 5.64 -13.23
N ASN A 522 31.77 6.37 -12.51
CA ASN A 522 33.24 6.36 -12.74
C ASN A 522 34.05 5.76 -11.58
N LYS A 523 33.36 5.08 -10.64
CA LYS A 523 34.02 4.46 -9.47
C LYS A 523 34.31 2.99 -9.73
N LYS A 524 35.37 2.47 -9.04
CA LYS A 524 35.81 1.07 -9.11
C LYS A 524 35.00 0.12 -8.23
N HIS A 525 33.77 0.44 -7.96
CA HIS A 525 32.82 -0.37 -7.20
C HIS A 525 31.40 -0.05 -7.68
N PRO A 526 30.42 -0.95 -7.56
CA PRO A 526 29.04 -0.65 -7.95
C PRO A 526 28.42 0.43 -7.04
N PRO A 527 27.42 1.17 -7.52
CA PRO A 527 26.60 2.02 -6.67
C PRO A 527 25.78 1.17 -5.70
N TYR A 528 25.40 1.78 -4.59
CA TYR A 528 24.44 1.15 -3.68
C TYR A 528 23.01 1.15 -4.25
N ASP A 529 22.67 2.22 -4.94
CA ASP A 529 21.43 2.44 -5.71
C ASP A 529 21.71 3.41 -6.86
N ILE A 530 20.78 3.52 -7.80
CA ILE A 530 20.89 4.39 -8.97
C ILE A 530 19.79 5.47 -9.00
N GLY A 531 19.12 5.73 -7.88
CA GLY A 531 18.12 6.78 -7.75
C GLY A 531 16.86 6.37 -7.03
N LEU A 532 15.85 7.25 -7.06
CA LEU A 532 14.51 7.01 -6.53
C LEU A 532 13.48 7.06 -7.65
N TYR A 533 12.50 6.16 -7.59
CA TYR A 533 11.34 6.21 -8.47
C TYR A 533 10.68 7.60 -8.44
N PRO A 534 10.33 8.19 -9.59
CA PRO A 534 10.34 7.56 -10.91
C PRO A 534 11.62 7.79 -11.74
N VAL A 535 12.67 8.42 -11.23
CA VAL A 535 13.81 8.84 -12.06
C VAL A 535 15.13 8.24 -11.56
N SER A 536 15.81 7.52 -12.44
CA SER A 536 17.23 7.16 -12.20
C SER A 536 18.13 8.40 -12.37
N GLY A 537 19.17 8.45 -11.58
CA GLY A 537 20.08 9.58 -11.63
C GLY A 537 21.30 9.38 -10.74
N LYS A 538 21.35 10.02 -9.58
CA LYS A 538 22.44 9.88 -8.62
C LYS A 538 22.07 8.91 -7.51
N GLN A 539 23.07 8.19 -7.00
CA GLN A 539 22.94 7.40 -5.79
C GLN A 539 22.35 8.26 -4.66
N VAL A 540 21.29 7.77 -4.03
CA VAL A 540 20.58 8.46 -2.94
C VAL A 540 21.24 8.19 -1.60
N LYS A 541 21.70 6.95 -1.37
CA LYS A 541 22.39 6.60 -0.15
C LYS A 541 23.80 7.19 -0.13
N LEU A 542 24.01 8.12 0.78
CA LEU A 542 25.28 8.88 0.89
C LEU A 542 26.42 8.07 1.52
N GLU A 543 26.12 7.02 2.30
CA GLU A 543 27.14 6.20 2.95
C GLU A 543 27.89 5.33 1.93
N SER A 544 29.19 5.19 2.11
CA SER A 544 30.01 4.30 1.31
C SER A 544 29.79 2.85 1.75
N CYS A 545 29.00 2.11 0.99
CA CYS A 545 28.81 0.67 1.14
C CYS A 545 29.51 -0.09 -0.01
N ALA A 546 30.65 0.41 -0.47
CA ALA A 546 31.35 -0.10 -1.65
C ALA A 546 31.65 -1.60 -1.58
N VAL A 547 32.20 -2.06 -0.46
CA VAL A 547 32.55 -3.49 -0.26
C VAL A 547 31.29 -4.36 -0.23
N GLU A 548 30.23 -3.91 0.48
CA GLU A 548 28.97 -4.64 0.52
C GLU A 548 28.32 -4.72 -0.87
N ALA A 549 28.27 -3.60 -1.59
CA ALA A 549 27.68 -3.56 -2.92
C ALA A 549 28.45 -4.45 -3.91
N ALA A 550 29.80 -4.39 -3.90
CA ALA A 550 30.63 -5.26 -4.73
C ALA A 550 30.42 -6.75 -4.40
N ALA A 551 30.47 -7.11 -3.11
CA ALA A 551 30.25 -8.49 -2.67
C ALA A 551 28.86 -9.00 -3.07
N ASN A 552 27.83 -8.19 -2.89
CA ASN A 552 26.46 -8.56 -3.27
C ASN A 552 26.34 -8.81 -4.78
N MET A 553 26.89 -7.92 -5.62
CA MET A 553 26.86 -8.10 -7.08
C MET A 553 27.60 -9.36 -7.52
N LEU A 554 28.78 -9.65 -6.94
CA LEU A 554 29.55 -10.87 -7.22
C LEU A 554 28.78 -12.13 -6.82
N ILE A 555 28.21 -12.16 -5.60
CA ILE A 555 27.43 -13.30 -5.10
C ILE A 555 26.19 -13.54 -5.97
N MET A 556 25.48 -12.47 -6.31
CA MET A 556 24.27 -12.57 -7.14
C MET A 556 24.56 -13.04 -8.56
N THR A 557 25.65 -12.53 -9.17
CA THR A 557 26.09 -13.01 -10.50
C THR A 557 26.49 -14.48 -10.45
N THR A 558 27.20 -14.91 -9.40
CA THR A 558 27.57 -16.31 -9.21
C THR A 558 26.32 -17.19 -9.06
N ALA A 559 25.32 -16.72 -8.31
CA ALA A 559 24.05 -17.45 -8.13
C ALA A 559 23.29 -17.64 -9.47
N ILE A 560 23.35 -16.67 -10.38
CA ILE A 560 22.79 -16.80 -11.73
C ILE A 560 23.55 -17.87 -12.52
N VAL A 561 24.89 -17.82 -12.52
CA VAL A 561 25.73 -18.82 -13.22
C VAL A 561 25.45 -20.23 -12.71
N GLU A 562 25.37 -20.41 -11.39
CA GLU A 562 25.05 -21.71 -10.79
C GLU A 562 23.63 -22.19 -11.14
N ALA A 563 22.65 -21.30 -11.18
CA ALA A 563 21.28 -21.66 -11.53
C ALA A 563 21.13 -22.06 -13.01
N GLU A 564 21.87 -21.41 -13.91
CA GLU A 564 21.83 -21.69 -15.35
C GLU A 564 22.83 -22.78 -15.78
N GLN A 565 23.82 -23.10 -14.94
CA GLN A 565 24.97 -23.94 -15.30
C GLN A 565 25.72 -23.42 -16.54
N ASP A 566 25.72 -22.07 -16.72
CA ASP A 566 26.31 -21.36 -17.84
C ASP A 566 27.02 -20.09 -17.37
N PHE A 567 28.22 -19.85 -17.89
CA PHE A 567 29.04 -18.66 -17.57
C PHE A 567 28.70 -17.44 -18.41
N GLY A 568 27.86 -17.56 -19.43
CA GLY A 568 27.60 -16.49 -20.40
C GLY A 568 27.18 -15.16 -19.78
N TYR A 569 26.39 -15.18 -18.70
CA TYR A 569 26.00 -13.97 -17.99
C TYR A 569 27.21 -13.30 -17.28
N ALA A 570 28.06 -14.07 -16.63
CA ALA A 570 29.26 -13.53 -16.00
C ALA A 570 30.28 -13.05 -17.03
N ASP A 571 30.45 -13.76 -18.15
CA ASP A 571 31.37 -13.38 -19.22
C ASP A 571 30.95 -12.04 -19.85
N MET A 572 29.66 -11.80 -20.02
CA MET A 572 29.11 -10.52 -20.53
C MET A 572 29.57 -9.32 -19.69
N HIS A 573 29.62 -9.47 -18.36
CA HIS A 573 29.97 -8.42 -17.40
C HIS A 573 31.40 -8.58 -16.81
N TRP A 574 32.22 -9.44 -17.40
CA TRP A 574 33.51 -9.84 -16.82
C TRP A 574 34.43 -8.67 -16.49
N SER A 575 34.54 -7.70 -17.40
CA SER A 575 35.35 -6.52 -17.20
C SER A 575 34.99 -5.72 -15.95
N GLN A 576 33.71 -5.69 -15.63
CA GLN A 576 33.20 -4.99 -14.45
C GLN A 576 33.38 -5.83 -13.19
N LEU A 577 33.17 -7.15 -13.27
CA LEU A 577 33.30 -8.06 -12.14
C LEU A 577 34.74 -8.14 -11.61
N ILE A 578 35.75 -8.13 -12.49
CA ILE A 578 37.14 -8.12 -12.06
C ILE A 578 37.60 -6.76 -11.51
N LEU A 579 36.88 -5.68 -11.80
CA LEU A 579 37.18 -4.35 -11.28
C LEU A 579 36.70 -4.19 -9.83
N TRP A 580 35.65 -4.88 -9.49
CA TRP A 580 35.00 -4.85 -8.16
C TRP A 580 35.68 -5.83 -7.19
#